data_efa858e71949f31f45227995cb162b82
#
_entry.id   efa858e71949f31f45227995cb162b82
#
_cell.length_a   1.000
_cell.length_b   1.000
_cell.length_c   1.000
_cell.angle_alpha   90.00
_cell.angle_beta   90.00
_cell.angle_gamma   90.00
#
_symmetry.space_group_name_H-M   'P 1'
#
loop_
_entity.id
_entity.type
_entity.pdbx_description
1 polymer ?
#
loop_
_entity_poly.entity_id
_entity_poly.type
_entity_poly.pdbx_seq_one_letter_code
_entity_poly.pdbx_strand_id
1 'polypeptide(L)'
;STPVEGDALVTLLTFDDPEGARVFRHTASHILAQAVKRLYPEVKLTIGPAIDDGFYYDFDADFSFTGEILSKLEAEMKKIVKENLRIERFELPRAEAVALMEKAGEPYKVELIEALPEGETISFYRQGEFTDLCAGPHLFSTGAVKAFKLTACTGAYWHGDAKNKMLQRVYGTAFPTKEALNEHLARQEDARKRDHNKLGRELEYFTTVDYIGQGLPILLPKGARVIQLLQRFVEDEEQKRGCLLTKTPLFAKRELYKISGHWDHYLDGMFVIGDPNEGVLRAPSDDLPVPVPGVPQPQALLSRTPDASDGNLYPLPQRGFRRDARTHPCTSVHHFRGALHSPPRPTR
;
A
#
# COMPACT_ATOMS: atom_id res chain seq x y z
N SER A 1 -13.28 -15.15 24.13
CA SER A 1 -14.39 -15.77 23.38
C SER A 1 -15.70 -15.15 23.87
N THR A 2 -16.41 -14.52 22.97
CA THR A 2 -17.72 -13.97 23.24
C THR A 2 -18.76 -15.12 23.14
N PRO A 3 -19.58 -15.39 24.15
CA PRO A 3 -20.66 -16.38 24.04
C PRO A 3 -21.68 -15.89 22.99
N VAL A 4 -22.16 -16.80 22.16
CA VAL A 4 -23.23 -16.53 21.19
C VAL A 4 -24.56 -16.81 21.91
N GLU A 5 -25.37 -15.77 22.11
CA GLU A 5 -26.70 -15.87 22.72
C GLU A 5 -27.73 -15.80 21.59
N GLY A 6 -28.42 -16.94 21.32
CA GLY A 6 -29.45 -17.08 20.31
C GLY A 6 -28.97 -17.62 18.95
N ASP A 7 -29.89 -17.63 17.97
CA ASP A 7 -29.57 -18.09 16.62
C ASP A 7 -28.65 -17.11 15.91
N ALA A 8 -27.52 -17.61 15.39
CA ALA A 8 -26.51 -16.81 14.69
C ALA A 8 -25.97 -17.55 13.47
N LEU A 9 -25.70 -16.81 12.42
CA LEU A 9 -24.93 -17.30 11.27
C LEU A 9 -23.44 -17.20 11.62
N VAL A 10 -22.74 -18.33 11.64
CA VAL A 10 -21.31 -18.40 11.93
C VAL A 10 -20.53 -18.66 10.62
N THR A 11 -19.61 -17.77 10.31
CA THR A 11 -18.64 -17.94 9.20
C THR A 11 -17.26 -18.20 9.77
N LEU A 12 -16.63 -19.30 9.34
CA LEU A 12 -15.24 -19.62 9.71
C LEU A 12 -14.30 -18.95 8.73
N LEU A 13 -13.50 -18.01 9.23
CA LEU A 13 -12.47 -17.34 8.43
C LEU A 13 -11.14 -18.10 8.56
N THR A 14 -10.52 -18.38 7.42
CA THR A 14 -9.21 -19.01 7.31
C THR A 14 -8.15 -18.01 6.83
N PHE A 15 -6.92 -18.45 6.65
CA PHE A 15 -5.88 -17.59 6.06
C PHE A 15 -6.15 -17.21 4.59
N ASP A 16 -6.97 -17.97 3.89
CA ASP A 16 -7.35 -17.68 2.49
C ASP A 16 -8.34 -16.52 2.39
N ASP A 17 -9.00 -16.20 3.49
CA ASP A 17 -9.85 -15.03 3.61
C ASP A 17 -9.01 -13.79 4.01
N PRO A 18 -9.24 -12.61 3.40
CA PRO A 18 -8.46 -11.41 3.70
C PRO A 18 -8.45 -11.04 5.19
N GLU A 19 -9.59 -11.18 5.87
CA GLU A 19 -9.71 -10.90 7.30
C GLU A 19 -8.96 -11.94 8.14
N GLY A 20 -9.04 -13.22 7.79
CA GLY A 20 -8.31 -14.28 8.47
C GLY A 20 -6.79 -14.11 8.31
N ALA A 21 -6.32 -13.77 7.11
CA ALA A 21 -4.91 -13.45 6.84
C ALA A 21 -4.44 -12.23 7.65
N ARG A 22 -5.29 -11.20 7.78
CA ARG A 22 -5.01 -10.01 8.59
C ARG A 22 -4.83 -10.36 10.07
N VAL A 23 -5.72 -11.16 10.63
CA VAL A 23 -5.64 -11.62 12.05
C VAL A 23 -4.36 -12.43 12.28
N PHE A 24 -4.02 -13.30 11.34
CA PHE A 24 -2.81 -14.11 11.40
C PHE A 24 -1.54 -13.25 11.42
N ARG A 25 -1.42 -12.30 10.50
CA ARG A 25 -0.29 -11.38 10.40
C ARG A 25 -0.21 -10.41 11.57
N HIS A 26 -1.36 -9.94 12.07
CA HIS A 26 -1.43 -9.11 13.27
C HIS A 26 -0.94 -9.88 14.50
N THR A 27 -1.25 -11.15 14.62
CA THR A 27 -0.70 -11.99 15.69
C THR A 27 0.82 -12.14 15.56
N ALA A 28 1.34 -12.27 14.33
CA ALA A 28 2.78 -12.31 14.08
C ALA A 28 3.50 -11.02 14.51
N SER A 29 2.87 -9.85 14.35
CA SER A 29 3.44 -8.57 14.81
C SER A 29 3.56 -8.51 16.34
N HIS A 30 2.61 -9.06 17.09
CA HIS A 30 2.69 -9.15 18.55
C HIS A 30 3.75 -10.15 19.02
N ILE A 31 3.96 -11.27 18.28
CA ILE A 31 5.07 -12.19 18.55
C ILE A 31 6.42 -11.50 18.32
N LEU A 32 6.53 -10.63 17.31
CA LEU A 32 7.71 -9.79 17.12
C LEU A 32 7.91 -8.82 18.29
N ALA A 33 6.86 -8.13 18.73
CA ALA A 33 6.93 -7.20 19.84
C ALA A 33 7.37 -7.89 21.14
N GLN A 34 6.82 -9.07 21.44
CA GLN A 34 7.26 -9.89 22.56
C GLN A 34 8.75 -10.30 22.45
N ALA A 35 9.19 -10.71 21.24
CA ALA A 35 10.59 -11.07 21.02
C ALA A 35 11.53 -9.86 21.25
N VAL A 36 11.12 -8.66 20.81
CA VAL A 36 11.88 -7.44 21.07
C VAL A 36 11.95 -7.16 22.55
N LYS A 37 10.85 -7.22 23.30
CA LYS A 37 10.84 -6.96 24.75
C LYS A 37 11.64 -7.99 25.54
N ARG A 38 11.70 -9.25 25.09
CA ARG A 38 12.55 -10.28 25.73
C ARG A 38 14.03 -10.01 25.56
N LEU A 39 14.46 -9.57 24.37
CA LEU A 39 15.88 -9.36 24.06
C LEU A 39 16.35 -7.95 24.37
N TYR A 40 15.46 -6.96 24.29
CA TYR A 40 15.72 -5.52 24.45
C TYR A 40 14.62 -4.85 25.28
N PRO A 41 14.58 -5.08 26.61
CA PRO A 41 13.51 -4.59 27.50
C PRO A 41 13.33 -3.06 27.49
N GLU A 42 14.41 -2.32 27.19
CA GLU A 42 14.46 -0.85 27.14
C GLU A 42 13.74 -0.26 25.93
N VAL A 43 13.58 -1.02 24.83
CA VAL A 43 12.92 -0.58 23.61
C VAL A 43 11.44 -0.30 23.89
N LYS A 44 10.93 0.85 23.42
CA LYS A 44 9.52 1.24 23.60
C LYS A 44 8.70 0.77 22.42
N LEU A 45 7.49 0.32 22.74
CA LEU A 45 6.53 -0.19 21.74
C LEU A 45 5.61 0.96 21.28
N THR A 46 5.27 0.95 19.99
CA THR A 46 4.30 1.88 19.45
C THR A 46 3.11 1.14 18.82
N ILE A 47 3.08 0.94 17.52
CA ILE A 47 2.00 0.26 16.80
C ILE A 47 2.53 -0.86 15.91
N GLY A 48 1.71 -1.90 15.72
CA GLY A 48 2.08 -3.07 14.93
C GLY A 48 0.94 -3.66 14.09
N PRO A 49 0.45 -2.94 13.07
CA PRO A 49 -0.65 -3.43 12.25
C PRO A 49 -0.22 -4.51 11.25
N ALA A 50 -1.20 -5.29 10.81
CA ALA A 50 -1.08 -6.10 9.60
C ALA A 50 -1.24 -5.23 8.36
N ILE A 51 -0.52 -5.59 7.29
CA ILE A 51 -0.62 -5.04 5.94
C ILE A 51 -0.92 -6.17 4.93
N ASP A 52 -1.21 -5.82 3.69
CA ASP A 52 -1.70 -6.77 2.67
C ASP A 52 -0.84 -8.04 2.53
N ASP A 53 0.49 -7.90 2.49
CA ASP A 53 1.41 -9.04 2.31
C ASP A 53 2.29 -9.33 3.53
N GLY A 54 1.97 -8.72 4.69
CA GLY A 54 2.79 -8.90 5.88
C GLY A 54 2.29 -8.14 7.11
N PHE A 55 3.23 -7.71 7.90
CA PHE A 55 3.02 -6.88 9.07
C PHE A 55 4.24 -5.98 9.30
N TYR A 56 4.09 -4.98 10.12
CA TYR A 56 5.22 -4.26 10.70
C TYR A 56 4.98 -3.99 12.18
N TYR A 57 6.03 -3.59 12.86
CA TYR A 57 5.93 -3.01 14.18
C TYR A 57 6.94 -1.86 14.31
N ASP A 58 6.50 -0.76 14.88
CA ASP A 58 7.32 0.43 15.11
C ASP A 58 7.87 0.40 16.53
N PHE A 59 9.17 0.62 16.63
CA PHE A 59 9.90 0.60 17.89
C PHE A 59 10.67 1.91 18.09
N ASP A 60 10.67 2.42 19.30
CA ASP A 60 11.60 3.46 19.71
C ASP A 60 12.82 2.78 20.36
N ALA A 61 13.92 2.77 19.62
CA ALA A 61 15.17 2.18 20.02
C ALA A 61 16.32 3.14 19.73
N ASP A 62 17.32 3.17 20.62
CA ASP A 62 18.55 3.99 20.47
C ASP A 62 19.59 3.35 19.53
N PHE A 63 19.23 2.23 18.90
CA PHE A 63 20.05 1.49 17.93
C PHE A 63 19.23 1.12 16.69
N SER A 64 19.93 0.76 15.60
CA SER A 64 19.25 0.29 14.38
C SER A 64 19.14 -1.23 14.38
N PHE A 65 17.98 -1.77 13.96
CA PHE A 65 17.76 -3.21 13.78
C PHE A 65 18.49 -3.71 12.53
N THR A 66 19.74 -4.13 12.72
CA THR A 66 20.58 -4.71 11.66
C THR A 66 20.09 -6.11 11.27
N GLY A 67 20.58 -6.64 10.15
CA GLY A 67 20.26 -8.03 9.73
C GLY A 67 20.63 -9.10 10.76
N GLU A 68 21.68 -8.86 11.55
CA GLU A 68 22.07 -9.74 12.67
C GLU A 68 21.01 -9.70 13.79
N ILE A 69 20.55 -8.50 14.16
CA ILE A 69 19.51 -8.34 15.18
C ILE A 69 18.19 -8.95 14.69
N LEU A 70 17.80 -8.72 13.43
CA LEU A 70 16.61 -9.37 12.86
C LEU A 70 16.69 -10.90 12.92
N SER A 71 17.86 -11.46 12.68
CA SER A 71 18.07 -12.92 12.80
C SER A 71 17.94 -13.42 14.25
N LYS A 72 18.42 -12.66 15.24
CA LYS A 72 18.24 -12.97 16.67
C LYS A 72 16.76 -12.89 17.08
N LEU A 73 16.05 -11.86 16.58
CA LEU A 73 14.61 -11.71 16.81
C LEU A 73 13.82 -12.88 16.20
N GLU A 74 14.12 -13.31 14.98
CA GLU A 74 13.49 -14.49 14.38
C GLU A 74 13.73 -15.77 15.21
N ALA A 75 14.92 -15.92 15.77
CA ALA A 75 15.21 -17.05 16.65
C ALA A 75 14.38 -17.01 17.94
N GLU A 76 14.19 -15.82 18.53
CA GLU A 76 13.36 -15.66 19.73
C GLU A 76 11.87 -15.83 19.40
N MET A 77 11.38 -15.27 18.28
CA MET A 77 10.02 -15.51 17.79
C MET A 77 9.72 -17.01 17.63
N LYS A 78 10.68 -17.79 17.11
CA LYS A 78 10.52 -19.26 17.00
C LYS A 78 10.37 -19.94 18.36
N LYS A 79 11.03 -19.43 19.41
CA LYS A 79 10.84 -19.96 20.78
C LYS A 79 9.44 -19.65 21.29
N ILE A 80 8.97 -18.38 21.14
CA ILE A 80 7.64 -17.97 21.54
C ILE A 80 6.54 -18.79 20.84
N VAL A 81 6.71 -19.03 19.54
CA VAL A 81 5.78 -19.89 18.77
C VAL A 81 5.81 -21.32 19.30
N LYS A 82 6.99 -21.87 19.65
CA LYS A 82 7.12 -23.23 20.22
C LYS A 82 6.50 -23.33 21.62
N GLU A 83 6.54 -22.26 22.41
CA GLU A 83 5.89 -22.19 23.72
C GLU A 83 4.37 -22.29 23.61
N ASN A 84 3.79 -21.95 22.46
CA ASN A 84 2.34 -22.03 22.18
C ASN A 84 1.50 -21.31 23.21
N LEU A 85 1.86 -20.08 23.53
CA LEU A 85 1.21 -19.28 24.54
C LEU A 85 -0.23 -18.95 24.12
N ARG A 86 -1.17 -19.09 25.04
CA ARG A 86 -2.56 -18.66 24.83
C ARG A 86 -2.62 -17.14 24.74
N ILE A 87 -3.43 -16.61 23.83
CA ILE A 87 -3.66 -15.19 23.66
C ILE A 87 -5.03 -14.86 24.25
N GLU A 88 -5.03 -13.98 25.24
CA GLU A 88 -6.22 -13.62 26.00
C GLU A 88 -6.53 -12.13 25.84
N ARG A 89 -7.75 -11.82 25.43
CA ARG A 89 -8.27 -10.44 25.38
C ARG A 89 -8.89 -10.09 26.72
N PHE A 90 -8.61 -8.90 27.22
CA PHE A 90 -9.27 -8.30 28.37
C PHE A 90 -9.42 -6.80 28.19
N GLU A 91 -10.27 -6.19 28.97
CA GLU A 91 -10.59 -4.77 28.92
C GLU A 91 -10.32 -4.13 30.27
N LEU A 92 -9.89 -2.86 30.25
CA LEU A 92 -9.65 -2.08 31.44
C LEU A 92 -10.29 -0.69 31.32
N PRO A 93 -10.76 -0.11 32.45
CA PRO A 93 -11.08 1.30 32.52
C PRO A 93 -9.86 2.15 32.19
N ARG A 94 -10.05 3.34 31.62
CA ARG A 94 -8.96 4.23 31.17
C ARG A 94 -7.86 4.45 32.23
N ALA A 95 -8.25 4.74 33.47
CA ALA A 95 -7.28 4.99 34.54
C ALA A 95 -6.39 3.75 34.83
N GLU A 96 -6.98 2.55 34.82
CA GLU A 96 -6.24 1.30 35.02
C GLU A 96 -5.38 0.96 33.79
N ALA A 97 -5.88 1.26 32.58
CA ALA A 97 -5.15 1.06 31.34
C ALA A 97 -3.90 1.94 31.27
N VAL A 98 -4.01 3.23 31.62
CA VAL A 98 -2.87 4.16 31.73
C VAL A 98 -1.87 3.65 32.76
N ALA A 99 -2.32 3.36 34.00
CA ALA A 99 -1.45 2.87 35.06
C ALA A 99 -0.71 1.58 34.67
N LEU A 100 -1.35 0.68 33.93
CA LEU A 100 -0.72 -0.55 33.43
C LEU A 100 0.42 -0.23 32.44
N MET A 101 0.21 0.70 31.50
CA MET A 101 1.20 1.05 30.50
C MET A 101 2.34 1.92 31.08
N GLU A 102 2.04 2.81 32.03
CA GLU A 102 3.05 3.55 32.80
C GLU A 102 3.98 2.59 33.57
N LYS A 103 3.39 1.62 34.27
CA LYS A 103 4.16 0.59 34.99
C LYS A 103 4.99 -0.28 34.04
N ALA A 104 4.51 -0.55 32.83
CA ALA A 104 5.26 -1.25 31.79
C ALA A 104 6.34 -0.37 31.14
N GLY A 105 6.33 0.95 31.37
CA GLY A 105 7.26 1.90 30.78
C GLY A 105 7.03 2.13 29.29
N GLU A 106 5.77 2.12 28.82
CA GLU A 106 5.39 2.26 27.43
C GLU A 106 4.67 3.62 27.16
N PRO A 107 5.44 4.73 27.05
CA PRO A 107 4.86 6.08 26.96
C PRO A 107 3.98 6.28 25.72
N TYR A 108 4.33 5.68 24.59
CA TYR A 108 3.53 5.78 23.36
C TYR A 108 2.17 5.09 23.52
N LYS A 109 2.08 4.02 24.31
CA LYS A 109 0.81 3.35 24.59
C LYS A 109 -0.06 4.21 25.52
N VAL A 110 0.54 4.94 26.45
CA VAL A 110 -0.17 5.92 27.29
C VAL A 110 -0.76 7.02 26.41
N GLU A 111 0.05 7.63 25.54
CA GLU A 111 -0.40 8.65 24.58
C GLU A 111 -1.57 8.16 23.70
N LEU A 112 -1.50 6.92 23.19
CA LEU A 112 -2.58 6.33 22.41
C LEU A 112 -3.86 6.16 23.23
N ILE A 113 -3.78 5.74 24.50
CA ILE A 113 -4.94 5.61 25.37
C ILE A 113 -5.58 6.97 25.65
N GLU A 114 -4.76 7.98 25.91
CA GLU A 114 -5.23 9.35 26.19
C GLU A 114 -5.92 9.99 24.97
N ALA A 115 -5.45 9.67 23.75
CA ALA A 115 -6.03 10.15 22.51
C ALA A 115 -7.38 9.48 22.13
N LEU A 116 -7.75 8.37 22.77
CA LEU A 116 -9.02 7.72 22.49
C LEU A 116 -10.21 8.58 22.99
N PRO A 117 -11.35 8.61 22.27
CA PRO A 117 -12.56 9.28 22.73
C PRO A 117 -13.04 8.77 24.11
N GLU A 118 -13.77 9.62 24.84
CA GLU A 118 -14.40 9.20 26.09
C GLU A 118 -15.46 8.11 25.83
N GLY A 119 -15.45 7.08 26.66
CA GLY A 119 -16.40 5.96 26.56
C GLY A 119 -15.98 4.86 25.57
N GLU A 120 -14.85 5.01 24.88
CA GLU A 120 -14.33 3.92 24.05
C GLU A 120 -13.75 2.79 24.88
N THR A 121 -14.00 1.54 24.45
CA THR A 121 -13.50 0.35 25.11
C THR A 121 -11.98 0.19 24.90
N ILE A 122 -11.24 0.17 25.99
CA ILE A 122 -9.78 -0.02 25.95
C ILE A 122 -9.47 -1.49 26.18
N SER A 123 -9.01 -2.15 25.12
CA SER A 123 -8.71 -3.58 25.14
C SER A 123 -7.22 -3.85 25.04
N PHE A 124 -6.85 -4.95 25.67
CA PHE A 124 -5.49 -5.48 25.73
C PHE A 124 -5.49 -6.94 25.31
N TYR A 125 -4.35 -7.37 24.81
CA TYR A 125 -4.07 -8.78 24.55
C TYR A 125 -2.84 -9.22 25.33
N ARG A 126 -2.98 -10.34 26.04
CA ARG A 126 -1.92 -10.96 26.84
C ARG A 126 -1.51 -12.28 26.21
N GLN A 127 -0.20 -12.50 26.09
CA GLN A 127 0.41 -13.77 25.68
C GLN A 127 1.59 -14.09 26.59
N GLY A 128 1.36 -14.97 27.57
CA GLY A 128 2.34 -15.23 28.62
C GLY A 128 2.64 -13.98 29.46
N GLU A 129 3.92 -13.61 29.52
CA GLU A 129 4.39 -12.42 30.25
C GLU A 129 4.17 -11.10 29.47
N PHE A 130 3.88 -11.18 28.18
CA PHE A 130 3.73 -10.01 27.33
C PHE A 130 2.26 -9.53 27.27
N THR A 131 2.08 -8.23 27.43
CA THR A 131 0.76 -7.58 27.31
C THR A 131 0.90 -6.34 26.44
N ASP A 132 0.00 -6.18 25.48
CA ASP A 132 -0.02 -5.02 24.60
C ASP A 132 -1.41 -4.41 24.46
N LEU A 133 -1.47 -3.07 24.33
CA LEU A 133 -2.67 -2.32 23.98
C LEU A 133 -3.04 -2.62 22.53
N CYS A 134 -4.22 -3.19 22.31
CA CYS A 134 -4.65 -3.56 20.95
C CYS A 134 -6.15 -3.77 20.85
N ALA A 135 -6.75 -3.31 19.74
CA ALA A 135 -8.14 -3.57 19.44
C ALA A 135 -8.40 -5.00 18.92
N GLY A 136 -7.37 -5.68 18.42
CA GLY A 136 -7.46 -7.02 17.85
C GLY A 136 -8.15 -7.07 16.49
N PRO A 137 -8.71 -8.22 16.09
CA PRO A 137 -8.59 -9.52 16.74
C PRO A 137 -7.23 -10.21 16.55
N HIS A 138 -7.00 -11.27 17.33
CA HIS A 138 -5.83 -12.14 17.27
C HIS A 138 -6.22 -13.61 17.19
N LEU A 139 -5.26 -14.47 16.83
CA LEU A 139 -5.39 -15.92 16.94
C LEU A 139 -5.50 -16.35 18.41
N PHE A 140 -5.92 -17.57 18.64
CA PHE A 140 -6.08 -18.11 20.00
C PHE A 140 -4.74 -18.43 20.70
N SER A 141 -3.67 -18.66 19.94
CA SER A 141 -2.34 -18.91 20.49
C SER A 141 -1.21 -18.51 19.54
N THR A 142 -0.03 -18.28 20.10
CA THR A 142 1.19 -17.99 19.34
C THR A 142 1.66 -19.17 18.47
N GLY A 143 1.34 -20.41 18.87
CA GLY A 143 1.74 -21.62 18.19
C GLY A 143 1.15 -21.83 16.79
N ALA A 144 0.12 -21.06 16.44
CA ALA A 144 -0.47 -21.10 15.10
C ALA A 144 0.43 -20.44 14.04
N VAL A 145 1.29 -19.47 14.41
CA VAL A 145 2.16 -18.70 13.49
C VAL A 145 3.48 -19.43 13.28
N LYS A 146 3.47 -20.49 12.49
CA LYS A 146 4.66 -21.37 12.32
C LYS A 146 5.69 -20.88 11.32
N ALA A 147 5.27 -20.15 10.31
CA ALA A 147 6.13 -19.71 9.21
C ALA A 147 6.11 -18.17 9.09
N PHE A 148 7.23 -17.53 9.36
CA PHE A 148 7.41 -16.10 9.27
C PHE A 148 8.84 -15.75 8.87
N LYS A 149 9.03 -14.51 8.39
CA LYS A 149 10.31 -13.92 8.03
C LYS A 149 10.29 -12.43 8.31
N LEU A 150 11.33 -11.90 8.97
CA LEU A 150 11.58 -10.47 9.05
C LEU A 150 12.33 -10.04 7.79
N THR A 151 11.83 -9.02 7.10
CA THR A 151 12.27 -8.69 5.74
C THR A 151 13.12 -7.43 5.66
N ALA A 152 12.82 -6.43 6.47
CA ALA A 152 13.52 -5.14 6.44
C ALA A 152 13.34 -4.37 7.74
N CYS A 153 14.22 -3.38 7.94
CA CYS A 153 14.02 -2.30 8.91
C CYS A 153 14.19 -0.96 8.19
N THR A 154 13.31 0.00 8.46
CA THR A 154 13.34 1.37 7.92
C THR A 154 13.01 2.37 9.01
N GLY A 155 13.37 3.65 8.80
CA GLY A 155 12.88 4.75 9.63
C GLY A 155 11.40 5.06 9.32
N ALA A 156 10.64 5.43 10.36
CA ALA A 156 9.28 5.94 10.22
C ALA A 156 9.04 7.01 11.29
N TYR A 157 8.43 8.14 10.92
CA TYR A 157 8.11 9.16 11.90
C TYR A 157 6.85 8.82 12.68
N TRP A 158 6.85 9.07 13.99
CA TRP A 158 5.67 8.91 14.83
C TRP A 158 4.52 9.77 14.30
N HIS A 159 3.32 9.19 14.18
CA HIS A 159 2.15 9.79 13.52
C HIS A 159 2.37 10.24 12.06
N GLY A 160 3.46 9.82 11.42
CA GLY A 160 3.78 10.23 10.04
C GLY A 160 4.24 11.68 9.88
N ASP A 161 4.46 12.40 10.96
CA ASP A 161 4.95 13.79 10.95
C ASP A 161 6.47 13.81 11.13
N ALA A 162 7.18 14.42 10.16
CA ALA A 162 8.64 14.57 10.19
C ALA A 162 9.19 15.41 11.37
N LYS A 163 8.32 16.12 12.11
CA LYS A 163 8.68 16.84 13.33
C LYS A 163 8.77 15.93 14.56
N ASN A 164 8.14 14.76 14.51
CA ASN A 164 8.14 13.80 15.58
C ASN A 164 9.38 12.91 15.54
N LYS A 165 9.57 12.14 16.61
CA LYS A 165 10.70 11.19 16.71
C LYS A 165 10.66 10.16 15.60
N MET A 166 11.82 9.91 15.01
CA MET A 166 11.98 8.83 14.03
C MET A 166 12.13 7.49 14.76
N LEU A 167 11.22 6.59 14.47
CA LEU A 167 11.12 5.23 15.00
C LEU A 167 11.79 4.23 14.06
N GLN A 168 12.05 3.04 14.55
CA GLN A 168 12.56 1.90 13.78
C GLN A 168 11.37 1.01 13.40
N ARG A 169 11.01 0.98 12.12
CA ARG A 169 9.94 0.12 11.59
C ARG A 169 10.49 -1.18 11.09
N VAL A 170 10.19 -2.27 11.79
CA VAL A 170 10.58 -3.63 11.40
C VAL A 170 9.44 -4.27 10.63
N TYR A 171 9.71 -4.68 9.40
CA TYR A 171 8.77 -5.39 8.54
C TYR A 171 8.96 -6.90 8.63
N GLY A 172 7.85 -7.61 8.53
CA GLY A 172 7.85 -9.05 8.42
C GLY A 172 6.67 -9.58 7.62
N THR A 173 6.74 -10.84 7.27
CA THR A 173 5.63 -11.56 6.67
C THR A 173 5.42 -12.90 7.38
N ALA A 174 4.18 -13.39 7.37
CA ALA A 174 3.84 -14.67 8.00
C ALA A 174 2.80 -15.42 7.19
N PHE A 175 2.95 -16.76 7.17
CA PHE A 175 2.11 -17.68 6.43
C PHE A 175 1.79 -18.92 7.26
N PRO A 176 0.71 -19.65 6.97
CA PRO A 176 0.35 -20.87 7.71
C PRO A 176 1.40 -21.97 7.56
N THR A 177 2.05 -22.08 6.41
CA THR A 177 3.02 -23.12 6.09
C THR A 177 4.36 -22.53 5.62
N LYS A 178 5.42 -23.30 5.77
CA LYS A 178 6.77 -22.92 5.31
C LYS A 178 6.85 -22.86 3.78
N GLU A 179 6.11 -23.74 3.13
CA GLU A 179 6.01 -23.82 1.66
C GLU A 179 5.41 -22.51 1.10
N ALA A 180 4.28 -22.04 1.66
CA ALA A 180 3.63 -20.80 1.27
C ALA A 180 4.54 -19.56 1.53
N LEU A 181 5.26 -19.56 2.65
CA LEU A 181 6.26 -18.52 2.94
C LEU A 181 7.38 -18.50 1.89
N ASN A 182 7.95 -19.68 1.58
CA ASN A 182 9.03 -19.78 0.60
C ASN A 182 8.58 -19.37 -0.79
N GLU A 183 7.38 -19.76 -1.21
CA GLU A 183 6.80 -19.32 -2.49
C GLU A 183 6.61 -17.80 -2.55
N HIS A 184 6.13 -17.21 -1.47
CA HIS A 184 5.98 -15.75 -1.38
C HIS A 184 7.35 -15.05 -1.48
N LEU A 185 8.37 -15.51 -0.75
CA LEU A 185 9.72 -14.95 -0.80
C LEU A 185 10.34 -15.11 -2.19
N ALA A 186 10.13 -16.25 -2.85
CA ALA A 186 10.61 -16.48 -4.21
C ALA A 186 9.93 -15.52 -5.22
N ARG A 187 8.62 -15.28 -5.07
CA ARG A 187 7.89 -14.29 -5.89
C ARG A 187 8.40 -12.86 -5.66
N GLN A 188 8.69 -12.49 -4.42
CA GLN A 188 9.26 -11.17 -4.11
C GLN A 188 10.66 -11.00 -4.74
N GLU A 189 11.50 -12.04 -4.65
CA GLU A 189 12.84 -12.00 -5.24
C GLU A 189 12.77 -11.91 -6.77
N ASP A 190 11.85 -12.66 -7.40
CA ASP A 190 11.62 -12.57 -8.84
C ASP A 190 11.08 -11.19 -9.25
N ALA A 191 10.17 -10.61 -8.46
CA ALA A 191 9.70 -9.23 -8.67
C ALA A 191 10.83 -8.20 -8.59
N ARG A 192 11.77 -8.34 -7.64
CA ARG A 192 12.97 -7.49 -7.54
C ARG A 192 13.89 -7.62 -8.76
N LYS A 193 14.04 -8.85 -9.30
CA LYS A 193 14.81 -9.07 -10.53
C LYS A 193 14.16 -8.44 -11.76
N ARG A 194 12.82 -8.36 -11.76
CA ARG A 194 12.02 -7.75 -12.84
C ARG A 194 11.69 -6.28 -12.61
N ASP A 195 12.28 -5.64 -11.60
CA ASP A 195 12.07 -4.22 -11.34
C ASP A 195 12.42 -3.39 -12.58
N HIS A 196 11.44 -2.63 -13.08
CA HIS A 196 11.57 -1.88 -14.32
C HIS A 196 12.62 -0.77 -14.22
N ASN A 197 12.83 -0.17 -13.05
CA ASN A 197 13.86 0.84 -12.86
C ASN A 197 15.28 0.24 -12.97
N LYS A 198 15.44 -0.96 -12.36
CA LYS A 198 16.70 -1.70 -12.48
C LYS A 198 16.95 -2.14 -13.92
N LEU A 199 16.01 -2.86 -14.51
CA LEU A 199 16.12 -3.37 -15.87
C LEU A 199 16.24 -2.25 -16.91
N GLY A 200 15.48 -1.17 -16.74
CA GLY A 200 15.53 -0.04 -17.67
C GLY A 200 16.88 0.66 -17.71
N ARG A 201 17.56 0.77 -16.56
CA ARG A 201 18.94 1.31 -16.48
C ARG A 201 19.97 0.32 -17.01
N GLU A 202 19.92 -0.95 -16.58
CA GLU A 202 20.87 -2.00 -17.01
C GLU A 202 20.80 -2.25 -18.52
N LEU A 203 19.60 -2.21 -19.11
CA LEU A 203 19.38 -2.39 -20.55
C LEU A 203 19.53 -1.09 -21.35
N GLU A 204 19.85 0.02 -20.72
CA GLU A 204 19.98 1.33 -21.34
C GLU A 204 18.71 1.80 -22.04
N TYR A 205 17.54 1.59 -21.42
CA TYR A 205 16.27 2.08 -21.96
C TYR A 205 16.00 3.51 -21.54
N PHE A 206 16.38 3.90 -20.33
CA PHE A 206 16.26 5.26 -19.84
C PHE A 206 17.33 5.59 -18.80
N THR A 207 17.53 6.88 -18.57
CA THR A 207 18.37 7.42 -17.51
C THR A 207 17.71 8.61 -16.85
N THR A 208 18.19 9.00 -15.68
CA THR A 208 17.80 10.24 -15.00
C THR A 208 19.04 11.10 -14.81
N VAL A 209 18.88 12.42 -14.90
CA VAL A 209 19.97 13.39 -14.68
C VAL A 209 19.46 14.48 -13.73
N ASP A 210 20.32 14.90 -12.78
CA ASP A 210 19.93 15.79 -11.69
C ASP A 210 19.44 17.17 -12.16
N TYR A 211 20.02 17.71 -13.22
CA TYR A 211 19.63 19.03 -13.76
C TYR A 211 18.29 19.02 -14.52
N ILE A 212 17.72 17.85 -14.85
CA ILE A 212 16.36 17.74 -15.37
C ILE A 212 15.36 17.56 -14.21
N GLY A 213 15.77 16.85 -13.16
CA GLY A 213 14.98 16.62 -11.96
C GLY A 213 14.61 15.15 -11.74
N GLN A 214 14.27 14.85 -10.48
CA GLN A 214 13.82 13.50 -10.10
C GLN A 214 12.45 13.20 -10.70
N GLY A 215 12.26 11.95 -11.12
CA GLY A 215 11.00 11.51 -11.71
C GLY A 215 10.81 11.89 -13.18
N LEU A 216 11.79 12.55 -13.82
CA LEU A 216 11.78 12.94 -15.24
C LEU A 216 12.82 12.13 -16.01
N PRO A 217 12.52 10.87 -16.41
CA PRO A 217 13.46 10.03 -17.12
C PRO A 217 13.68 10.49 -18.57
N ILE A 218 14.92 10.41 -19.03
CA ILE A 218 15.29 10.54 -20.44
C ILE A 218 15.25 9.16 -21.08
N LEU A 219 14.46 8.99 -22.13
CA LEU A 219 14.48 7.79 -22.94
C LEU A 219 15.74 7.75 -23.80
N LEU A 220 16.54 6.72 -23.61
CA LEU A 220 17.71 6.45 -24.45
C LEU A 220 17.26 5.81 -25.79
N PRO A 221 18.14 5.73 -26.80
CA PRO A 221 17.74 5.28 -28.14
C PRO A 221 16.98 3.95 -28.19
N LYS A 222 17.36 2.97 -27.38
CA LYS A 222 16.66 1.68 -27.27
C LYS A 222 15.23 1.86 -26.71
N GLY A 223 15.09 2.58 -25.60
CA GLY A 223 13.80 2.86 -24.97
C GLY A 223 12.89 3.71 -25.85
N ALA A 224 13.44 4.78 -26.45
CA ALA A 224 12.71 5.61 -27.39
C ALA A 224 12.18 4.80 -28.59
N ARG A 225 12.97 3.85 -29.10
CA ARG A 225 12.56 2.97 -30.20
C ARG A 225 11.41 2.04 -29.78
N VAL A 226 11.48 1.45 -28.58
CA VAL A 226 10.40 0.61 -28.05
C VAL A 226 9.10 1.41 -27.95
N ILE A 227 9.16 2.61 -27.35
CA ILE A 227 7.98 3.49 -27.25
C ILE A 227 7.41 3.82 -28.62
N GLN A 228 8.26 4.18 -29.57
CA GLN A 228 7.83 4.49 -30.93
C GLN A 228 7.10 3.29 -31.60
N LEU A 229 7.60 2.07 -31.40
CA LEU A 229 6.97 0.87 -31.96
C LEU A 229 5.60 0.60 -31.30
N LEU A 230 5.51 0.76 -29.99
CA LEU A 230 4.25 0.60 -29.25
C LEU A 230 3.24 1.67 -29.66
N GLN A 231 3.67 2.93 -29.82
CA GLN A 231 2.80 4.01 -30.29
C GLN A 231 2.22 3.70 -31.68
N ARG A 232 3.06 3.29 -32.61
CA ARG A 232 2.62 2.91 -33.97
C ARG A 232 1.64 1.75 -33.93
N PHE A 233 1.93 0.73 -33.13
CA PHE A 233 1.04 -0.42 -32.97
C PHE A 233 -0.35 0.02 -32.48
N VAL A 234 -0.41 0.88 -31.46
CA VAL A 234 -1.69 1.38 -30.92
C VAL A 234 -2.43 2.22 -31.98
N GLU A 235 -1.73 3.14 -32.64
CA GLU A 235 -2.30 3.97 -33.72
C GLU A 235 -2.90 3.11 -34.83
N ASP A 236 -2.19 2.06 -35.27
CA ASP A 236 -2.65 1.14 -36.30
C ASP A 236 -3.90 0.34 -35.87
N GLU A 237 -3.93 -0.10 -34.60
CA GLU A 237 -5.07 -0.83 -34.04
C GLU A 237 -6.30 0.05 -33.85
N GLU A 238 -6.11 1.29 -33.40
CA GLU A 238 -7.18 2.28 -33.27
C GLU A 238 -7.78 2.60 -34.65
N GLN A 239 -6.94 2.83 -35.65
CA GLN A 239 -7.40 3.10 -37.03
C GLN A 239 -8.18 1.93 -37.62
N LYS A 240 -7.73 0.68 -37.43
CA LYS A 240 -8.46 -0.53 -37.88
C LYS A 240 -9.86 -0.64 -37.26
N ARG A 241 -10.03 -0.15 -36.04
CA ARG A 241 -11.29 -0.13 -35.31
C ARG A 241 -12.17 1.09 -35.62
N GLY A 242 -11.74 1.94 -36.54
CA GLY A 242 -12.49 3.16 -36.92
C GLY A 242 -12.37 4.32 -35.95
N CYS A 243 -11.39 4.31 -35.06
CA CYS A 243 -11.12 5.44 -34.16
C CYS A 243 -10.51 6.62 -34.95
N LEU A 244 -10.95 7.82 -34.63
CA LEU A 244 -10.44 9.05 -35.25
C LEU A 244 -9.38 9.68 -34.36
N LEU A 245 -8.19 9.89 -34.91
CA LEU A 245 -7.10 10.56 -34.20
C LEU A 245 -7.45 12.04 -33.99
N THR A 246 -7.44 12.49 -32.74
CA THR A 246 -7.54 13.90 -32.37
C THR A 246 -6.29 14.31 -31.59
N LYS A 247 -5.85 15.56 -31.74
CA LYS A 247 -4.77 16.17 -30.98
C LYS A 247 -5.32 17.35 -30.21
N THR A 248 -5.32 17.26 -28.90
CA THR A 248 -5.79 18.30 -28.00
C THR A 248 -4.61 19.06 -27.40
N PRO A 249 -4.81 20.32 -26.98
CA PRO A 249 -3.81 21.07 -26.23
C PRO A 249 -3.45 20.38 -24.92
N LEU A 250 -2.18 20.53 -24.48
CA LEU A 250 -1.71 20.02 -23.18
C LEU A 250 -2.19 20.85 -21.99
N PHE A 251 -2.75 22.03 -22.25
CA PHE A 251 -3.21 22.97 -21.25
C PHE A 251 -4.67 23.32 -21.51
N ALA A 252 -5.44 23.47 -20.44
CA ALA A 252 -6.82 23.90 -20.53
C ALA A 252 -7.16 24.87 -19.38
N LYS A 253 -8.25 25.63 -19.55
CA LYS A 253 -8.75 26.53 -18.50
C LYS A 253 -9.34 25.74 -17.34
N ARG A 254 -9.33 26.35 -16.16
CA ARG A 254 -9.85 25.77 -14.92
C ARG A 254 -11.28 25.22 -15.03
N GLU A 255 -12.12 25.89 -15.83
CA GLU A 255 -13.53 25.52 -16.02
C GLU A 255 -13.69 24.08 -16.54
N LEU A 256 -12.81 23.64 -17.44
CA LEU A 256 -12.84 22.26 -17.95
C LEU A 256 -12.62 21.25 -16.82
N TYR A 257 -11.69 21.53 -15.93
CA TYR A 257 -11.37 20.66 -14.81
C TYR A 257 -12.43 20.65 -13.72
N LYS A 258 -13.18 21.77 -13.57
CA LYS A 258 -14.36 21.83 -12.71
C LYS A 258 -15.52 21.00 -13.28
N ILE A 259 -15.78 21.09 -14.56
CA ILE A 259 -16.82 20.29 -15.24
C ILE A 259 -16.56 18.80 -15.09
N SER A 260 -15.31 18.37 -15.18
CA SER A 260 -14.91 16.97 -15.05
C SER A 260 -14.70 16.51 -13.59
N GLY A 261 -14.82 17.41 -12.60
CA GLY A 261 -14.60 17.12 -11.17
C GLY A 261 -13.14 16.96 -10.75
N HIS A 262 -12.20 17.04 -11.68
CA HIS A 262 -10.78 16.89 -11.38
C HIS A 262 -10.24 18.01 -10.47
N TRP A 263 -10.82 19.20 -10.57
CA TRP A 263 -10.43 20.32 -9.73
C TRP A 263 -10.61 20.05 -8.24
N ASP A 264 -11.70 19.42 -7.87
CA ASP A 264 -12.08 19.24 -6.46
C ASP A 264 -11.45 17.98 -5.85
N HIS A 265 -11.10 16.98 -6.69
CA HIS A 265 -10.65 15.68 -6.20
C HIS A 265 -9.16 15.37 -6.46
N TYR A 266 -8.49 16.06 -7.40
CA TYR A 266 -7.14 15.72 -7.84
C TYR A 266 -6.17 16.91 -7.89
N LEU A 267 -6.46 17.98 -7.12
CA LEU A 267 -5.67 19.20 -7.13
C LEU A 267 -4.19 18.96 -6.84
N ASP A 268 -3.89 18.06 -5.88
CA ASP A 268 -2.52 17.72 -5.46
C ASP A 268 -1.69 17.03 -6.57
N GLY A 269 -2.34 16.43 -7.55
CA GLY A 269 -1.69 15.78 -8.70
C GLY A 269 -1.58 16.66 -9.95
N MET A 270 -1.95 17.92 -9.88
CA MET A 270 -2.03 18.80 -11.04
C MET A 270 -1.09 20.00 -10.92
N PHE A 271 -0.53 20.45 -12.06
CA PHE A 271 0.26 21.68 -12.11
C PHE A 271 -0.64 22.89 -12.42
N VAL A 272 -0.66 23.88 -11.55
CA VAL A 272 -1.37 25.15 -11.74
C VAL A 272 -0.38 26.19 -12.24
N ILE A 273 -0.69 26.80 -13.39
CA ILE A 273 0.13 27.89 -13.97
C ILE A 273 -0.63 29.21 -13.80
N GLY A 274 -0.01 30.16 -13.09
CA GLY A 274 -0.62 31.46 -12.80
C GLY A 274 -1.41 31.50 -11.49
N ASP A 275 -2.25 32.51 -11.29
CA ASP A 275 -3.05 32.65 -10.08
C ASP A 275 -4.23 31.66 -10.08
N PRO A 276 -4.37 30.83 -9.03
CA PRO A 276 -5.49 29.89 -8.91
C PRO A 276 -6.89 30.53 -9.01
N ASN A 277 -7.00 31.83 -8.74
CA ASN A 277 -8.28 32.56 -8.72
C ASN A 277 -8.61 33.23 -10.05
N GLU A 278 -7.65 33.43 -10.96
CA GLU A 278 -7.78 34.24 -12.19
C GLU A 278 -7.65 33.43 -13.49
N GLY A 279 -8.48 32.43 -13.73
CA GLY A 279 -8.60 31.82 -15.06
C GLY A 279 -7.36 31.09 -15.60
N VAL A 280 -6.68 30.35 -14.78
CA VAL A 280 -5.39 29.69 -14.97
C VAL A 280 -5.43 28.58 -16.01
N LEU A 281 -4.42 28.55 -16.88
CA LEU A 281 -4.10 27.40 -17.72
C LEU A 281 -3.44 26.32 -16.88
N ARG A 282 -3.84 25.07 -17.07
CA ARG A 282 -3.28 23.90 -16.37
C ARG A 282 -2.71 22.88 -17.33
N ALA A 283 -1.63 22.22 -16.88
CA ALA A 283 -1.23 20.98 -17.49
C ALA A 283 -2.23 19.89 -17.08
N PRO A 284 -2.81 19.12 -18.01
CA PRO A 284 -3.63 17.98 -17.67
C PRO A 284 -2.79 16.95 -16.93
N SER A 285 -3.30 16.42 -15.83
CA SER A 285 -2.96 15.04 -15.45
C SER A 285 -3.60 14.15 -16.51
N ASP A 286 -2.97 13.08 -16.85
CA ASP A 286 -3.11 12.23 -18.04
C ASP A 286 -4.53 11.86 -18.57
N ASP A 287 -5.64 12.30 -18.00
CA ASP A 287 -6.97 11.72 -18.21
C ASP A 287 -8.13 12.67 -18.49
N LEU A 288 -7.90 13.84 -19.12
CA LEU A 288 -9.02 14.73 -19.42
C LEU A 288 -9.72 14.37 -20.74
N PRO A 289 -11.00 13.94 -20.70
CA PRO A 289 -11.85 13.98 -21.87
C PRO A 289 -12.12 15.43 -22.22
N VAL A 290 -11.41 15.96 -23.21
CA VAL A 290 -11.70 17.29 -23.74
C VAL A 290 -12.89 17.18 -24.70
N PRO A 291 -14.05 17.81 -24.44
CA PRO A 291 -15.10 17.90 -25.43
C PRO A 291 -14.59 18.67 -26.65
N VAL A 292 -14.40 17.99 -27.77
CA VAL A 292 -14.02 18.63 -29.03
C VAL A 292 -15.31 18.96 -29.78
N PRO A 293 -15.55 20.24 -30.14
CA PRO A 293 -16.73 20.62 -30.92
C PRO A 293 -16.79 19.82 -32.23
N GLY A 294 -17.96 19.24 -32.52
CA GLY A 294 -18.16 18.41 -33.73
C GLY A 294 -17.69 16.98 -33.64
N VAL A 295 -17.03 16.57 -32.57
CA VAL A 295 -16.73 15.16 -32.29
C VAL A 295 -17.82 14.59 -31.36
N PRO A 296 -18.42 13.43 -31.66
CA PRO A 296 -19.42 12.82 -30.80
C PRO A 296 -18.88 12.64 -29.37
N GLN A 297 -19.70 13.00 -28.37
CA GLN A 297 -19.35 12.81 -26.96
C GLN A 297 -19.05 11.33 -26.65
N PRO A 298 -18.20 11.02 -25.67
CA PRO A 298 -17.79 9.63 -25.35
C PRO A 298 -18.96 8.66 -25.16
N GLN A 299 -20.09 9.11 -24.62
CA GLN A 299 -21.30 8.29 -24.51
C GLN A 299 -21.90 7.89 -25.88
N ALA A 300 -21.76 8.73 -26.89
CA ALA A 300 -22.21 8.42 -28.24
C ALA A 300 -21.20 7.53 -29.00
N LEU A 301 -19.93 7.55 -28.65
CA LEU A 301 -18.90 6.65 -29.17
C LEU A 301 -19.06 5.22 -28.62
N LEU A 302 -19.40 5.07 -27.34
CA LEU A 302 -19.68 3.77 -26.71
C LEU A 302 -20.93 3.09 -27.32
N SER A 303 -21.90 3.86 -27.84
CA SER A 303 -23.09 3.31 -28.50
C SER A 303 -22.91 2.97 -29.98
N ARG A 304 -21.77 3.30 -30.59
CA ARG A 304 -21.46 3.03 -32.01
C ARG A 304 -20.33 2.04 -32.24
N THR A 305 -19.72 1.49 -31.19
CA THR A 305 -18.87 0.30 -31.35
C THR A 305 -19.77 -0.87 -31.67
N PRO A 306 -19.55 -1.56 -32.80
CA PRO A 306 -20.27 -2.79 -33.06
C PRO A 306 -19.97 -3.75 -31.89
N ASP A 307 -21.04 -4.18 -31.22
CA ASP A 307 -21.05 -5.26 -30.25
C ASP A 307 -20.03 -5.21 -29.08
N ALA A 308 -20.16 -4.20 -28.23
CA ALA A 308 -19.72 -4.34 -26.83
C ALA A 308 -20.64 -5.27 -26.01
N SER A 309 -21.61 -5.94 -26.68
CA SER A 309 -22.54 -6.89 -26.06
C SER A 309 -21.99 -8.31 -25.90
N ASP A 310 -20.93 -8.66 -26.63
CA ASP A 310 -20.28 -9.95 -26.44
C ASP A 310 -19.20 -9.86 -25.37
N GLY A 311 -19.58 -10.30 -24.16
CA GLY A 311 -18.84 -10.24 -22.91
C GLY A 311 -17.53 -11.03 -22.84
N ASN A 312 -16.67 -10.93 -23.84
CA ASN A 312 -15.32 -11.52 -23.85
C ASN A 312 -14.21 -10.47 -23.92
N LEU A 313 -14.29 -9.47 -23.06
CA LEU A 313 -13.09 -8.74 -22.67
C LEU A 313 -12.37 -9.56 -21.58
N TYR A 314 -11.26 -10.15 -21.95
CA TYR A 314 -10.38 -10.85 -21.03
C TYR A 314 -10.11 -9.97 -19.82
N PRO A 315 -10.37 -10.41 -18.58
CA PRO A 315 -10.03 -9.65 -17.40
C PRO A 315 -8.51 -9.58 -17.30
N LEU A 316 -7.93 -8.41 -17.52
CA LEU A 316 -6.57 -8.14 -17.09
C LEU A 316 -6.53 -8.29 -15.56
N PRO A 317 -5.49 -8.93 -15.00
CA PRO A 317 -5.42 -9.23 -13.59
C PRO A 317 -5.53 -7.95 -12.75
N GLN A 318 -6.50 -7.95 -11.86
CA GLN A 318 -6.84 -6.83 -10.97
C GLN A 318 -5.79 -6.62 -9.89
N ARG A 319 -4.66 -5.99 -10.20
CA ARG A 319 -3.78 -5.44 -9.17
C ARG A 319 -3.17 -4.12 -9.64
N GLY A 320 -3.61 -3.03 -9.05
CA GLY A 320 -2.94 -1.72 -9.10
C GLY A 320 -3.35 -0.75 -10.21
N PHE A 321 -4.08 -1.17 -11.24
CA PHE A 321 -4.53 -0.29 -12.34
C PHE A 321 -6.04 -0.02 -12.32
N ARG A 322 -6.64 0.08 -11.15
CA ARG A 322 -8.11 0.02 -11.00
C ARG A 322 -8.88 1.28 -11.38
N ARG A 323 -8.28 2.36 -11.85
CA ARG A 323 -9.04 3.57 -12.19
C ARG A 323 -9.08 3.95 -13.66
N ASP A 324 -8.13 3.53 -14.48
CA ASP A 324 -7.96 4.16 -15.78
C ASP A 324 -8.36 3.29 -16.99
N ALA A 325 -8.62 2.00 -16.79
CA ALA A 325 -9.01 1.09 -17.88
C ALA A 325 -10.49 1.17 -18.31
N ARG A 326 -11.31 1.99 -17.61
CA ARG A 326 -12.76 2.02 -17.89
C ARG A 326 -13.22 3.12 -18.83
N THR A 327 -12.36 4.01 -19.24
CA THR A 327 -12.88 5.23 -19.81
C THR A 327 -12.72 5.40 -21.30
N HIS A 328 -11.80 4.82 -22.03
CA HIS A 328 -11.79 5.07 -23.49
C HIS A 328 -10.93 4.10 -24.30
N PRO A 329 -11.52 3.23 -25.12
CA PRO A 329 -10.78 2.47 -26.13
C PRO A 329 -10.23 3.34 -27.28
N CYS A 330 -10.57 4.63 -27.32
CA CYS A 330 -10.19 5.54 -28.39
C CYS A 330 -9.41 6.78 -27.91
N THR A 331 -8.82 6.77 -26.73
CA THR A 331 -7.95 7.87 -26.30
C THR A 331 -6.55 7.70 -26.90
N SER A 332 -6.14 8.79 -27.52
CA SER A 332 -4.94 8.91 -28.35
C SER A 332 -3.65 8.47 -27.65
N VAL A 333 -2.62 8.26 -28.43
CA VAL A 333 -1.20 8.01 -28.11
C VAL A 333 -0.64 8.85 -26.94
N HIS A 334 -1.29 9.95 -26.55
CA HIS A 334 -0.94 10.72 -25.37
C HIS A 334 -1.09 9.94 -24.06
N HIS A 335 -2.04 8.99 -23.97
CA HIS A 335 -2.23 8.13 -22.79
C HIS A 335 -1.01 7.24 -22.50
N PHE A 336 -0.39 6.75 -23.56
CA PHE A 336 0.80 5.92 -23.44
C PHE A 336 2.04 6.71 -22.98
N ARG A 337 2.10 8.01 -23.30
CA ARG A 337 3.17 8.89 -22.82
C ARG A 337 3.04 9.18 -21.32
N GLY A 338 1.84 9.38 -20.83
CA GLY A 338 1.58 9.64 -19.41
C GLY A 338 1.89 8.45 -18.52
N ALA A 339 1.45 7.25 -18.90
CA ALA A 339 1.68 6.04 -18.13
C ALA A 339 3.16 5.69 -17.93
N LEU A 340 4.04 6.13 -18.84
CA LEU A 340 5.48 5.90 -18.77
C LEU A 340 6.24 7.05 -18.05
N HIS A 341 5.58 8.17 -17.80
CA HIS A 341 6.19 9.36 -17.18
C HIS A 341 5.76 9.57 -15.73
N SER A 342 4.78 8.81 -15.24
CA SER A 342 4.38 8.88 -13.85
C SER A 342 5.41 8.17 -12.99
N PRO A 343 6.08 8.85 -12.04
CA PRO A 343 6.93 8.17 -11.07
C PRO A 343 6.09 7.21 -10.24
N PRO A 344 6.66 6.08 -9.79
CA PRO A 344 5.97 5.23 -8.83
C PRO A 344 5.64 6.07 -7.60
N ARG A 345 4.36 6.15 -7.25
CA ARG A 345 3.93 6.83 -6.02
C ARG A 345 4.61 6.13 -4.85
N PRO A 346 5.20 6.87 -3.91
CA PRO A 346 5.63 6.28 -2.66
C PRO A 346 4.40 5.60 -2.04
N THR A 347 4.53 4.32 -1.77
CA THR A 347 3.55 3.54 -1.01
C THR A 347 3.38 4.22 0.35
N ARG A 348 2.21 4.81 0.57
CA ARG A 348 1.79 5.24 1.90
C ARG A 348 1.49 4.03 2.77
#